data_0576902eafa09dddf32d57ff1f52f1fe
#
_entry.id   0576902eafa09dddf32d57ff1f52f1fe
#
_cell.length_a   1.000
_cell.length_b   1.000
_cell.length_c   1.000
_cell.angle_alpha   90.00
_cell.angle_beta   90.00
_cell.angle_gamma   90.00
#
_symmetry.space_group_name_H-M   'P 1'
#
loop_
_entity.id
_entity.type
_entity.pdbx_description
1 polymer ?
#
loop_
_entity_poly.entity_id
_entity_poly.type
_entity_poly.pdbx_seq_one_letter_code
_entity_poly.pdbx_strand_id
1 'polypeptide(L)'
;DHTGLPWERTSEYFEQWKKGMLTAAEATNTICKISGLGMGDNNWTVDSIKPYVMSSIEIFGVERCLFATNWPVDSLWSSYDAVVDAYTTIISGFSLDEQVSMFSKNTEKLYNI
;
A
#
# COMPACT_ATOMS: atom_id res chain seq x y z
N ASP A 1 -6.64 4.25 -5.59
CA ASP A 1 -5.58 3.50 -6.27
C ASP A 1 -4.20 4.01 -5.90
N HIS A 2 -3.20 3.14 -6.00
CA HIS A 2 -1.77 3.46 -5.88
C HIS A 2 -1.42 4.23 -4.60
N THR A 3 -2.02 3.83 -3.49
CA THR A 3 -1.71 4.41 -2.18
C THR A 3 -1.91 5.94 -2.14
N GLY A 4 -2.87 6.44 -2.93
CA GLY A 4 -3.10 7.88 -3.04
C GLY A 4 -2.01 8.64 -3.80
N LEU A 5 -1.18 7.95 -4.58
CA LEU A 5 -0.12 8.53 -5.42
C LEU A 5 0.83 9.49 -4.68
N PRO A 6 1.59 9.03 -3.68
CA PRO A 6 2.55 9.90 -2.99
C PRO A 6 3.79 10.13 -3.87
N TRP A 7 3.82 11.24 -4.63
CA TRP A 7 4.90 11.54 -5.57
C TRP A 7 6.18 12.08 -4.92
N GLU A 8 6.07 12.69 -3.76
CA GLU A 8 7.22 13.25 -3.03
C GLU A 8 7.48 12.48 -1.75
N ARG A 9 8.71 12.56 -1.22
CA ARG A 9 9.14 11.83 -0.02
C ARG A 9 9.61 12.73 1.11
N THR A 10 9.24 14.02 1.07
CA THR A 10 9.52 14.96 2.17
C THR A 10 8.57 14.73 3.33
N SER A 11 8.98 15.13 4.55
CA SER A 11 8.13 15.02 5.74
C SER A 11 6.85 15.84 5.62
N GLU A 12 6.95 17.03 5.01
CA GLU A 12 5.79 17.92 4.79
C GLU A 12 4.78 17.28 3.84
N TYR A 13 5.26 16.71 2.75
CA TYR A 13 4.41 16.01 1.78
C TYR A 13 3.77 14.78 2.41
N PHE A 14 4.50 14.03 3.22
CA PHE A 14 3.97 12.87 3.93
C PHE A 14 2.77 13.25 4.82
N GLU A 15 2.88 14.35 5.58
CA GLU A 15 1.79 14.80 6.43
C GLU A 15 0.56 15.24 5.61
N GLN A 16 0.77 15.91 4.48
CA GLN A 16 -0.32 16.29 3.57
C GLN A 16 -0.98 15.07 2.95
N TRP A 17 -0.18 14.10 2.52
CA TRP A 17 -0.66 12.83 1.99
C TRP A 17 -1.52 12.10 3.02
N LYS A 18 -1.07 12.02 4.27
CA LYS A 18 -1.84 11.39 5.36
C LYS A 18 -3.19 12.06 5.57
N LYS A 19 -3.24 13.39 5.55
CA LYS A 19 -4.51 14.13 5.68
C LYS A 19 -5.48 13.77 4.58
N GLY A 20 -5.00 13.68 3.34
CA GLY A 20 -5.81 13.26 2.20
C GLY A 20 -6.33 11.84 2.36
N MET A 21 -5.49 10.93 2.83
CA MET A 21 -5.87 9.54 3.09
C MET A 21 -6.92 9.43 4.20
N LEU A 22 -6.77 10.20 5.27
CA LEU A 22 -7.75 10.25 6.36
C LEU A 22 -9.11 10.73 5.85
N THR A 23 -9.13 11.78 5.03
CA THR A 23 -10.37 12.29 4.42
C THR A 23 -11.03 11.22 3.53
N ALA A 24 -10.24 10.54 2.71
CA ALA A 24 -10.76 9.45 1.86
C ALA A 24 -11.33 8.28 2.70
N ALA A 25 -10.70 7.96 3.82
CA ALA A 25 -11.12 6.87 4.69
C ALA A 25 -12.41 7.15 5.45
N GLU A 26 -12.81 8.41 5.59
CA GLU A 26 -14.10 8.79 6.20
C GLU A 26 -15.29 8.21 5.41
N ALA A 27 -15.15 8.07 4.10
CA ALA A 27 -16.13 7.37 3.29
C ALA A 27 -15.97 5.85 3.51
N THR A 28 -16.91 5.24 4.24
CA THR A 28 -16.82 3.84 4.69
C THR A 28 -16.84 2.82 3.54
N ASN A 29 -17.24 3.23 2.35
CA ASN A 29 -17.26 2.39 1.15
C ASN A 29 -15.98 2.53 0.30
N THR A 30 -14.94 3.15 0.82
CA THR A 30 -13.64 3.24 0.16
C THR A 30 -12.68 2.19 0.66
N ILE A 31 -11.77 1.78 -0.20
CA ILE A 31 -10.67 0.87 0.14
C ILE A 31 -9.35 1.45 -0.36
N CYS A 32 -8.27 1.03 0.24
CA CYS A 32 -6.92 1.42 -0.15
C CYS A 32 -6.24 0.27 -0.90
N LYS A 33 -5.90 0.52 -2.15
CA LYS A 33 -5.06 -0.38 -2.93
C LYS A 33 -3.61 0.06 -2.78
N ILE A 34 -2.86 -0.68 -1.97
CA ILE A 34 -1.44 -0.39 -1.69
C ILE A 34 -0.61 -0.88 -2.87
N SER A 35 -0.18 0.05 -3.70
CA SER A 35 0.59 -0.23 -4.92
C SER A 35 1.24 1.04 -5.44
N GLY A 36 2.11 0.89 -6.43
CA GLY A 36 2.67 2.02 -7.18
C GLY A 36 3.59 2.94 -6.39
N LEU A 37 4.12 2.49 -5.25
CA LEU A 37 5.00 3.30 -4.40
C LEU A 37 6.37 3.56 -5.04
N GLY A 38 6.76 2.76 -6.03
CA GLY A 38 7.99 2.99 -6.79
C GLY A 38 7.88 4.05 -7.87
N MET A 39 6.68 4.51 -8.21
CA MET A 39 6.50 5.52 -9.26
C MET A 39 7.04 6.89 -8.87
N GLY A 40 6.91 7.28 -7.62
CA GLY A 40 7.43 8.55 -7.09
C GLY A 40 8.88 8.44 -6.60
N ASP A 41 9.40 7.24 -6.47
CA ASP A 41 10.77 6.94 -6.03
C ASP A 41 11.23 5.62 -6.63
N ASN A 42 11.87 5.69 -7.80
CA ASN A 42 12.33 4.50 -8.52
C ASN A 42 13.42 3.73 -7.76
N ASN A 43 14.09 4.36 -6.82
CA ASN A 43 15.12 3.75 -5.96
C ASN A 43 14.58 3.37 -4.57
N TRP A 44 13.30 3.08 -4.49
CA TRP A 44 12.65 2.73 -3.22
C TRP A 44 13.34 1.56 -2.50
N THR A 45 13.23 1.57 -1.19
CA THR A 45 13.66 0.47 -0.32
C THR A 45 12.48 0.08 0.57
N VAL A 46 12.60 -1.05 1.26
CA VAL A 46 11.62 -1.45 2.27
C VAL A 46 11.41 -0.33 3.29
N ASP A 47 12.49 0.27 3.78
CA ASP A 47 12.42 1.35 4.77
C ASP A 47 11.77 2.62 4.20
N SER A 48 12.00 2.96 2.93
CA SER A 48 11.43 4.17 2.33
C SER A 48 9.91 4.07 2.11
N ILE A 49 9.39 2.89 1.79
CA ILE A 49 7.96 2.71 1.55
C ILE A 49 7.19 2.30 2.81
N LYS A 50 7.87 1.78 3.82
CA LYS A 50 7.22 1.29 5.05
C LYS A 50 6.29 2.32 5.70
N PRO A 51 6.66 3.60 5.88
CA PRO A 51 5.76 4.59 6.47
C PRO A 51 4.44 4.74 5.70
N TYR A 52 4.49 4.68 4.38
CA TYR A 52 3.30 4.79 3.53
C TYR A 52 2.40 3.56 3.65
N VAL A 53 2.99 2.37 3.65
CA VAL A 53 2.26 1.11 3.82
C VAL A 53 1.60 1.06 5.20
N MET A 54 2.38 1.30 6.26
CA MET A 54 1.88 1.20 7.63
C MET A 54 0.82 2.26 7.92
N SER A 55 1.01 3.49 7.47
CA SER A 55 0.02 4.55 7.65
C SER A 55 -1.28 4.25 6.90
N SER A 56 -1.19 3.70 5.70
CA SER A 56 -2.37 3.28 4.93
C SER A 56 -3.18 2.23 5.69
N ILE A 57 -2.51 1.22 6.25
CA ILE A 57 -3.17 0.16 7.03
C ILE A 57 -3.79 0.74 8.31
N GLU A 58 -3.07 1.62 9.01
CA GLU A 58 -3.57 2.27 10.21
C GLU A 58 -4.81 3.12 9.93
N ILE A 59 -4.81 3.88 8.83
CA ILE A 59 -5.90 4.79 8.46
C ILE A 59 -7.14 4.04 7.98
N PHE A 60 -6.97 3.07 7.07
CA PHE A 60 -8.10 2.33 6.47
C PHE A 60 -8.48 1.07 7.24
N GLY A 61 -7.57 0.50 8.01
CA GLY A 61 -7.73 -0.79 8.65
C GLY A 61 -7.41 -1.96 7.72
N VAL A 62 -7.04 -3.10 8.32
CA VAL A 62 -6.65 -4.31 7.57
C VAL A 62 -7.70 -4.73 6.55
N GLU A 63 -8.98 -4.66 6.91
CA GLU A 63 -10.07 -5.15 6.06
C GLU A 63 -10.32 -4.28 4.82
N ARG A 64 -9.84 -3.03 4.83
CA ARG A 64 -10.00 -2.10 3.71
C ARG A 64 -8.69 -1.84 2.95
N CYS A 65 -7.66 -2.64 3.19
CA CYS A 65 -6.40 -2.56 2.47
C CYS A 65 -6.17 -3.82 1.64
N LEU A 66 -5.66 -3.66 0.44
CA LEU A 66 -5.18 -4.78 -0.36
C LEU A 66 -3.88 -4.40 -1.07
N PHE A 67 -3.00 -5.37 -1.23
CA PHE A 67 -1.75 -5.19 -1.94
C PHE A 67 -1.92 -5.45 -3.43
N ALA A 68 -1.19 -4.67 -4.21
CA ALA A 68 -1.03 -4.89 -5.64
C ALA A 68 0.38 -4.46 -6.07
N THR A 69 0.84 -4.99 -7.19
CA THR A 69 2.23 -4.84 -7.61
C THR A 69 2.47 -3.72 -8.60
N ASN A 70 1.41 -3.15 -9.18
CA ASN A 70 1.51 -2.21 -10.30
C ASN A 70 2.28 -2.81 -11.49
N TRP A 71 2.24 -4.13 -11.62
CA TRP A 71 2.92 -4.82 -12.70
C TRP A 71 2.11 -4.74 -14.00
N PRO A 72 2.71 -4.51 -15.18
CA PRO A 72 4.16 -4.53 -15.42
C PRO A 72 4.87 -3.16 -15.29
N VAL A 73 4.20 -2.09 -14.90
CA VAL A 73 4.82 -0.75 -14.84
C VAL A 73 6.05 -0.75 -13.94
N ASP A 74 5.95 -1.34 -12.76
CA ASP A 74 7.06 -1.42 -11.81
C ASP A 74 8.27 -2.23 -12.32
N SER A 75 8.12 -3.00 -13.40
CA SER A 75 9.25 -3.70 -14.01
C SER A 75 10.34 -2.75 -14.56
N LEU A 76 10.01 -1.49 -14.71
CA LEU A 76 10.97 -0.48 -15.18
C LEU A 76 12.07 -0.19 -14.15
N TRP A 77 11.83 -0.46 -12.88
CA TRP A 77 12.80 -0.14 -11.81
C TRP A 77 12.88 -1.19 -10.69
N SER A 78 12.14 -2.29 -10.79
CA SER A 78 12.11 -3.30 -9.74
C SER A 78 11.79 -4.67 -10.31
N SER A 79 12.00 -5.72 -9.52
CA SER A 79 11.49 -7.06 -9.82
C SER A 79 10.14 -7.29 -9.13
N TYR A 80 9.34 -8.18 -9.69
CA TYR A 80 8.06 -8.60 -9.10
C TYR A 80 8.27 -9.13 -7.68
N ASP A 81 9.26 -10.01 -7.51
CA ASP A 81 9.57 -10.61 -6.22
C ASP A 81 9.97 -9.57 -5.18
N ALA A 82 10.75 -8.55 -5.58
CA ALA A 82 11.16 -7.48 -4.66
C ALA A 82 9.96 -6.71 -4.10
N VAL A 83 8.95 -6.44 -4.93
CA VAL A 83 7.72 -5.75 -4.50
C VAL A 83 6.95 -6.60 -3.50
N VAL A 84 6.70 -7.86 -3.82
CA VAL A 84 5.97 -8.80 -2.95
C VAL A 84 6.73 -9.04 -1.64
N ASP A 85 8.04 -9.25 -1.71
CA ASP A 85 8.89 -9.47 -0.53
C ASP A 85 8.91 -8.26 0.39
N ALA A 86 8.92 -7.04 -0.18
CA ALA A 86 8.86 -5.81 0.60
C ALA A 86 7.56 -5.73 1.41
N TYR A 87 6.42 -5.98 0.79
CA TYR A 87 5.14 -6.00 1.50
C TYR A 87 5.12 -7.07 2.59
N THR A 88 5.57 -8.27 2.28
CA THR A 88 5.65 -9.39 3.23
C THR A 88 6.50 -9.02 4.45
N THR A 89 7.65 -8.39 4.21
CA THR A 89 8.55 -7.94 5.28
C THR A 89 7.90 -6.87 6.15
N ILE A 90 7.27 -5.88 5.54
CA ILE A 90 6.65 -4.76 6.25
C ILE A 90 5.54 -5.24 7.19
N ILE A 91 4.71 -6.19 6.73
CA ILE A 91 3.56 -6.66 7.52
C ILE A 91 3.85 -7.94 8.30
N SER A 92 5.09 -8.34 8.43
CA SER A 92 5.47 -9.58 9.12
C SER A 92 5.04 -9.64 10.59
N GLY A 93 4.81 -8.50 11.23
CA GLY A 93 4.31 -8.41 12.60
C GLY A 93 2.80 -8.56 12.75
N PHE A 94 2.05 -8.55 11.66
CA PHE A 94 0.60 -8.79 11.68
C PHE A 94 0.30 -10.29 11.84
N SER A 95 -0.91 -10.63 12.28
CA SER A 95 -1.33 -12.03 12.33
C SER A 95 -1.37 -12.65 10.93
N LEU A 96 -1.29 -13.98 10.86
CA LEU A 96 -1.37 -14.68 9.57
C LEU A 96 -2.70 -14.39 8.86
N ASP A 97 -3.81 -14.36 9.59
CA ASP A 97 -5.12 -14.05 9.01
C ASP A 97 -5.17 -12.64 8.44
N GLU A 98 -4.56 -11.66 9.11
CA GLU A 98 -4.47 -10.28 8.63
C GLU A 98 -3.62 -10.19 7.37
N GLN A 99 -2.50 -10.89 7.33
CA GLN A 99 -1.64 -10.96 6.13
C GLN A 99 -2.39 -11.55 4.95
N VAL A 100 -3.09 -12.68 5.15
CA VAL A 100 -3.89 -13.33 4.10
C VAL A 100 -5.03 -12.42 3.64
N SER A 101 -5.64 -11.66 4.55
CA SER A 101 -6.69 -10.71 4.19
C SER A 101 -6.19 -9.65 3.22
N MET A 102 -5.04 -9.04 3.51
CA MET A 102 -4.48 -7.97 2.67
C MET A 102 -3.92 -8.49 1.34
N PHE A 103 -3.37 -9.69 1.32
CA PHE A 103 -2.83 -10.26 0.08
C PHE A 103 -3.87 -10.92 -0.83
N SER A 104 -4.99 -11.41 -0.29
CA SER A 104 -5.92 -12.26 -1.05
C SER A 104 -7.39 -11.97 -0.75
N LYS A 105 -7.83 -12.19 0.48
CA LYS A 105 -9.27 -12.21 0.79
C LYS A 105 -9.99 -10.87 0.52
N ASN A 106 -9.34 -9.75 0.80
CA ASN A 106 -9.93 -8.44 0.54
C ASN A 106 -10.10 -8.19 -0.96
N THR A 107 -9.15 -8.67 -1.77
CA THR A 107 -9.22 -8.62 -3.22
C THR A 107 -10.38 -9.47 -3.75
N GLU A 108 -10.48 -10.70 -3.28
CA GLU A 108 -11.56 -11.62 -3.66
C GLU A 108 -12.93 -11.02 -3.37
N LYS A 109 -13.08 -10.44 -2.18
CA LYS A 109 -14.32 -9.79 -1.75
C LYS A 109 -14.66 -8.57 -2.60
N LEU A 110 -13.67 -7.71 -2.86
CA LEU A 110 -13.88 -6.47 -3.61
C LEU A 110 -14.30 -6.76 -5.05
N TYR A 111 -13.61 -7.68 -5.70
CA TYR A 111 -13.83 -7.99 -7.11
C TYR A 111 -14.81 -9.12 -7.33
N ASN A 112 -15.36 -9.67 -6.27
CA ASN A 112 -16.37 -10.73 -6.30
C ASN A 112 -15.90 -11.97 -7.09
N ILE A 113 -14.72 -12.44 -6.78
CA ILE A 113 -14.08 -13.59 -7.43
C ILE A 113 -13.81 -14.75 -6.49
#